data_dd52331b4a47356775ab4b5cef617aec
#
_entry.id   dd52331b4a47356775ab4b5cef617aec
#
_cell.length_a   1.000
_cell.length_b   1.000
_cell.length_c   1.000
_cell.angle_alpha   90.00
_cell.angle_beta   90.00
_cell.angle_gamma   90.00
#
_symmetry.space_group_name_H-M   'P 1'
#
loop_
_entity.id
_entity.type
_entity.pdbx_description
1 polymer ?
#
loop_
_entity_poly.entity_id
_entity_poly.type
_entity_poly.pdbx_seq_one_letter_code
_entity_poly.pdbx_strand_id
1 'polypeptide(L)'
;MKIKHIVLTALTVFALGVNADLKRAIAFDQAGEYEKSAKELYKISQLATRGHPRAMYEFGTMYMKEGMWVVQSDEAGFDWWLKSANLGYAPAQFSIGASYIGGIGVNKDLGEAKKWLEKAINSTYEKYSKVAKELYTLNELDKI
;
A
#
# COMPACT_ATOMS: atom_id res chain seq x y z
N MET A 1 23.37 2.59 -5.88
CA MET A 1 23.03 1.22 -5.42
C MET A 1 21.86 1.17 -4.44
N LYS A 2 21.69 2.17 -3.54
CA LYS A 2 20.56 2.23 -2.56
C LYS A 2 19.16 2.39 -3.20
N ILE A 3 19.05 3.09 -4.34
CA ILE A 3 17.75 3.35 -5.00
C ILE A 3 17.09 2.06 -5.55
N LYS A 4 17.88 1.11 -6.06
CA LYS A 4 17.36 -0.19 -6.55
C LYS A 4 16.74 -1.05 -5.43
N HIS A 5 17.25 -0.96 -4.20
CA HIS A 5 16.71 -1.68 -3.05
C HIS A 5 15.39 -1.05 -2.56
N ILE A 6 15.25 0.28 -2.63
CA ILE A 6 14.03 0.99 -2.24
C ILE A 6 12.88 0.65 -3.22
N VAL A 7 13.17 0.61 -4.51
CA VAL A 7 12.18 0.20 -5.54
C VAL A 7 11.81 -1.27 -5.40
N LEU A 8 12.78 -2.13 -5.05
CA LEU A 8 12.52 -3.56 -4.82
C LEU A 8 11.65 -3.78 -3.57
N THR A 9 11.86 -3.00 -2.50
CA THR A 9 11.01 -3.05 -1.30
C THR A 9 9.60 -2.50 -1.56
N ALA A 10 9.44 -1.45 -2.34
CA ALA A 10 8.12 -0.97 -2.75
C ALA A 10 7.36 -2.01 -3.59
N LEU A 11 8.05 -2.69 -4.51
CA LEU A 11 7.49 -3.80 -5.29
C LEU A 11 7.14 -5.03 -4.43
N THR A 12 7.96 -5.35 -3.41
CA THR A 12 7.67 -6.46 -2.48
C THR A 12 6.52 -6.12 -1.53
N VAL A 13 6.40 -4.86 -1.09
CA VAL A 13 5.23 -4.36 -0.34
C VAL A 13 3.97 -4.55 -1.15
N PHE A 14 4.00 -4.19 -2.42
CA PHE A 14 2.92 -4.38 -3.35
C PHE A 14 2.53 -5.87 -3.49
N ALA A 15 3.52 -6.76 -3.70
CA ALA A 15 3.28 -8.20 -3.82
C ALA A 15 2.76 -8.86 -2.53
N LEU A 16 3.11 -8.31 -1.36
CA LEU A 16 2.72 -8.83 -0.04
C LEU A 16 1.31 -8.39 0.39
N GLY A 17 0.82 -7.23 -0.09
CA GLY A 17 -0.42 -6.59 0.36
C GLY A 17 -1.64 -6.86 -0.52
N VAL A 18 -1.45 -7.39 -1.72
CA VAL A 18 -2.56 -7.66 -2.63
C VAL A 18 -3.43 -8.78 -2.07
N ASN A 19 -4.63 -8.41 -1.69
CA ASN A 19 -5.64 -9.28 -1.11
C ASN A 19 -6.27 -10.24 -2.14
N ALA A 20 -6.99 -11.26 -1.63
CA ALA A 20 -7.69 -12.26 -2.43
C ALA A 20 -8.69 -11.63 -3.42
N ASP A 21 -9.39 -10.56 -3.04
CA ASP A 21 -10.39 -9.91 -3.89
C ASP A 21 -9.73 -9.12 -5.04
N LEU A 22 -8.68 -8.36 -4.74
CA LEU A 22 -7.91 -7.67 -5.77
C LEU A 22 -7.11 -8.65 -6.64
N LYS A 23 -6.58 -9.73 -6.06
CA LYS A 23 -5.94 -10.82 -6.83
C LYS A 23 -6.91 -11.47 -7.81
N ARG A 24 -8.17 -11.71 -7.40
CA ARG A 24 -9.22 -12.23 -8.28
C ARG A 24 -9.53 -11.27 -9.42
N ALA A 25 -9.68 -9.98 -9.12
CA ALA A 25 -9.92 -8.99 -10.16
C ALA A 25 -8.80 -8.97 -11.19
N ILE A 26 -7.54 -8.99 -10.75
CA ILE A 26 -6.36 -9.06 -11.62
C ILE A 26 -6.36 -10.35 -12.45
N ALA A 27 -6.67 -11.50 -11.83
CA ALA A 27 -6.71 -12.78 -12.53
C ALA A 27 -7.80 -12.80 -13.61
N PHE A 28 -8.98 -12.25 -13.34
CA PHE A 28 -10.05 -12.11 -14.34
C PHE A 28 -9.64 -11.18 -15.48
N ASP A 29 -8.97 -10.08 -15.18
CA ASP A 29 -8.48 -9.15 -16.19
C ASP A 29 -7.46 -9.82 -17.12
N GLN A 30 -6.49 -10.54 -16.55
CA GLN A 30 -5.49 -11.31 -17.32
C GLN A 30 -6.08 -12.44 -18.16
N ALA A 31 -7.22 -13.00 -17.72
CA ALA A 31 -7.97 -14.01 -18.47
C ALA A 31 -8.90 -13.43 -19.53
N GLY A 32 -8.99 -12.08 -19.66
CA GLY A 32 -9.92 -11.41 -20.56
C GLY A 32 -11.38 -11.39 -20.06
N GLU A 33 -11.61 -11.78 -18.81
CA GLU A 33 -12.94 -11.82 -18.19
C GLU A 33 -13.30 -10.46 -17.55
N TYR A 34 -13.29 -9.42 -18.37
CA TYR A 34 -13.37 -8.01 -17.93
C TYR A 34 -14.61 -7.67 -17.10
N GLU A 35 -15.76 -8.28 -17.38
CA GLU A 35 -17.00 -8.06 -16.60
C GLU A 35 -16.85 -8.56 -15.17
N LYS A 36 -16.24 -9.72 -14.98
CA LYS A 36 -15.98 -10.27 -13.64
C LYS A 36 -14.93 -9.43 -12.89
N SER A 37 -13.89 -8.99 -13.56
CA SER A 37 -12.88 -8.08 -13.01
C SER A 37 -13.55 -6.79 -12.54
N ALA A 38 -14.31 -6.12 -13.39
CA ALA A 38 -15.02 -4.88 -13.07
C ALA A 38 -15.95 -5.02 -11.86
N LYS A 39 -16.64 -6.16 -11.71
CA LYS A 39 -17.52 -6.43 -10.58
C LYS A 39 -16.77 -6.51 -9.25
N GLU A 40 -15.62 -7.18 -9.21
CA GLU A 40 -14.80 -7.25 -7.99
C GLU A 40 -14.20 -5.86 -7.64
N LEU A 41 -13.73 -5.10 -8.63
CA LEU A 41 -13.20 -3.75 -8.43
C LEU A 41 -14.27 -2.79 -7.91
N TYR A 42 -15.47 -2.85 -8.47
CA TYR A 42 -16.62 -2.07 -8.00
C TYR A 42 -16.98 -2.38 -6.54
N LYS A 43 -16.97 -3.66 -6.14
CA LYS A 43 -17.19 -4.06 -4.76
C LYS A 43 -16.15 -3.46 -3.81
N ILE A 44 -14.87 -3.50 -4.19
CA ILE A 44 -13.78 -2.91 -3.40
C ILE A 44 -14.02 -1.40 -3.24
N SER A 45 -14.37 -0.69 -4.31
CA SER A 45 -14.63 0.76 -4.26
C SER A 45 -15.79 1.12 -3.33
N GLN A 46 -16.87 0.35 -3.37
CA GLN A 46 -18.04 0.54 -2.49
C GLN A 46 -17.69 0.33 -1.01
N LEU A 47 -16.89 -0.69 -0.69
CA LEU A 47 -16.44 -0.93 0.67
C LEU A 47 -15.48 0.16 1.15
N ALA A 48 -14.58 0.64 0.27
CA ALA A 48 -13.65 1.73 0.59
C ALA A 48 -14.40 3.02 0.93
N THR A 49 -15.41 3.39 0.14
CA THR A 49 -16.23 4.59 0.39
C THR A 49 -17.08 4.48 1.67
N ARG A 50 -17.39 3.26 2.11
CA ARG A 50 -18.07 3.00 3.40
C ARG A 50 -17.12 2.96 4.61
N GLY A 51 -15.84 3.24 4.42
CA GLY A 51 -14.88 3.36 5.52
C GLY A 51 -14.24 2.05 5.97
N HIS A 52 -14.27 0.99 5.16
CA HIS A 52 -13.58 -0.27 5.50
C HIS A 52 -12.06 -0.13 5.29
N PRO A 53 -11.22 -0.19 6.33
CA PRO A 53 -9.79 0.12 6.21
C PRO A 53 -9.07 -0.74 5.18
N ARG A 54 -9.35 -2.03 5.16
CA ARG A 54 -8.79 -2.96 4.19
C ARG A 54 -9.18 -2.61 2.75
N ALA A 55 -10.46 -2.31 2.51
CA ALA A 55 -10.94 -1.94 1.19
C ALA A 55 -10.37 -0.59 0.73
N MET A 56 -10.18 0.37 1.64
CA MET A 56 -9.48 1.63 1.35
C MET A 56 -8.04 1.38 0.89
N TYR A 57 -7.32 0.48 1.57
CA TYR A 57 -5.97 0.10 1.20
C TYR A 57 -5.93 -0.54 -0.20
N GLU A 58 -6.82 -1.46 -0.48
CA GLU A 58 -6.93 -2.12 -1.79
C GLU A 58 -7.29 -1.14 -2.90
N PHE A 59 -8.23 -0.24 -2.63
CA PHE A 59 -8.63 0.80 -3.57
C PHE A 59 -7.48 1.78 -3.87
N GLY A 60 -6.72 2.19 -2.85
CA GLY A 60 -5.48 2.96 -3.04
C GLY A 60 -4.46 2.20 -3.90
N THR A 61 -4.32 0.89 -3.68
CA THR A 61 -3.42 0.03 -4.45
C THR A 61 -3.79 -0.01 -5.95
N MET A 62 -5.07 0.11 -6.28
CA MET A 62 -5.51 0.18 -7.68
C MET A 62 -4.99 1.43 -8.40
N TYR A 63 -4.91 2.57 -7.71
CA TYR A 63 -4.33 3.81 -8.25
C TYR A 63 -2.81 3.74 -8.44
N MET A 64 -2.13 2.91 -7.65
CA MET A 64 -0.67 2.75 -7.72
C MET A 64 -0.21 1.83 -8.85
N LYS A 65 -1.13 1.12 -9.50
CA LYS A 65 -0.81 0.07 -10.49
C LYS A 65 -1.27 0.47 -11.88
N GLU A 66 -0.35 0.39 -12.85
CA GLU A 66 -0.69 0.47 -14.28
C GLU A 66 -1.61 -0.67 -14.70
N GLY A 67 -2.50 -0.38 -15.67
CA GLY A 67 -3.38 -1.38 -16.25
C GLY A 67 -4.58 -1.79 -15.39
N MET A 68 -4.83 -1.11 -14.28
CA MET A 68 -6.10 -1.23 -13.54
C MET A 68 -7.16 -0.30 -14.14
N TRP A 69 -8.42 -0.56 -13.84
CA TRP A 69 -9.58 0.18 -14.37
C TRP A 69 -9.71 1.64 -13.87
N VAL A 70 -8.70 2.14 -13.17
CA VAL A 70 -8.60 3.52 -12.71
C VAL A 70 -7.38 4.20 -13.34
N VAL A 71 -7.48 5.50 -13.55
CA VAL A 71 -6.32 6.28 -14.02
C VAL A 71 -5.27 6.25 -12.91
N GLN A 72 -4.05 5.82 -13.28
CA GLN A 72 -2.94 5.76 -12.33
C GLN A 72 -2.66 7.14 -11.73
N SER A 73 -2.54 7.19 -10.40
CA SER A 73 -2.15 8.37 -9.65
C SER A 73 -1.57 7.96 -8.31
N ASP A 74 -0.27 8.19 -8.14
CA ASP A 74 0.42 7.89 -6.89
C ASP A 74 -0.13 8.73 -5.72
N GLU A 75 -0.51 9.99 -5.99
CA GLU A 75 -1.12 10.88 -4.99
C GLU A 75 -2.48 10.34 -4.53
N ALA A 76 -3.36 9.94 -5.47
CA ALA A 76 -4.66 9.39 -5.11
C ALA A 76 -4.52 8.05 -4.35
N GLY A 77 -3.57 7.22 -4.75
CA GLY A 77 -3.24 5.99 -4.06
C GLY A 77 -2.74 6.22 -2.63
N PHE A 78 -1.83 7.18 -2.46
CA PHE A 78 -1.33 7.62 -1.16
C PHE A 78 -2.46 8.12 -0.24
N ASP A 79 -3.37 8.95 -0.75
CA ASP A 79 -4.50 9.48 0.01
C ASP A 79 -5.42 8.37 0.54
N TRP A 80 -5.73 7.35 -0.27
CA TRP A 80 -6.50 6.20 0.15
C TRP A 80 -5.76 5.34 1.18
N TRP A 81 -4.46 5.13 1.00
CA TRP A 81 -3.65 4.43 1.99
C TRP A 81 -3.58 5.19 3.31
N LEU A 82 -3.46 6.54 3.26
CA LEU A 82 -3.43 7.38 4.46
C LEU A 82 -4.74 7.27 5.26
N LYS A 83 -5.89 7.29 4.58
CA LYS A 83 -7.20 7.06 5.23
C LYS A 83 -7.24 5.70 5.93
N SER A 84 -6.77 4.65 5.27
CA SER A 84 -6.68 3.30 5.83
C SER A 84 -5.72 3.22 7.03
N ALA A 85 -4.54 3.83 6.90
CA ALA A 85 -3.50 3.85 7.93
C ALA A 85 -3.95 4.58 9.20
N ASN A 86 -4.70 5.68 9.05
CA ASN A 86 -5.29 6.43 10.16
C ASN A 86 -6.34 5.60 10.94
N LEU A 87 -6.95 4.61 10.31
CA LEU A 87 -7.84 3.64 10.96
C LEU A 87 -7.08 2.43 11.55
N GLY A 88 -5.76 2.48 11.60
CA GLY A 88 -4.93 1.47 12.23
C GLY A 88 -4.61 0.25 11.37
N TYR A 89 -4.89 0.29 10.06
CA TYR A 89 -4.59 -0.84 9.20
C TYR A 89 -3.08 -0.95 8.93
N ALA A 90 -2.42 -1.93 9.53
CA ALA A 90 -0.97 -2.06 9.51
C ALA A 90 -0.34 -2.17 8.10
N PRO A 91 -0.93 -2.88 7.12
CA PRO A 91 -0.44 -2.86 5.75
C PRO A 91 -0.38 -1.44 5.17
N ALA A 92 -1.40 -0.61 5.43
CA ALA A 92 -1.42 0.77 4.99
C ALA A 92 -0.39 1.63 5.73
N GLN A 93 -0.25 1.47 7.05
CA GLN A 93 0.77 2.17 7.85
C GLN A 93 2.18 1.91 7.31
N PHE A 94 2.48 0.65 6.97
CA PHE A 94 3.74 0.28 6.35
C PHE A 94 3.91 0.95 4.97
N SER A 95 2.88 0.91 4.12
CA SER A 95 2.94 1.53 2.78
C SER A 95 3.13 3.05 2.86
N ILE A 96 2.48 3.73 3.80
CA ILE A 96 2.68 5.17 4.03
C ILE A 96 4.12 5.46 4.46
N GLY A 97 4.69 4.69 5.38
CA GLY A 97 6.10 4.83 5.77
C GLY A 97 7.06 4.64 4.59
N ALA A 98 6.83 3.62 3.76
CA ALA A 98 7.60 3.37 2.54
C ALA A 98 7.44 4.51 1.50
N SER A 99 6.24 5.07 1.38
CA SER A 99 5.96 6.20 0.48
C SER A 99 6.74 7.45 0.87
N TYR A 100 6.82 7.76 2.15
CA TYR A 100 7.64 8.88 2.63
C TYR A 100 9.14 8.67 2.42
N ILE A 101 9.65 7.42 2.49
CA ILE A 101 11.04 7.11 2.14
C ILE A 101 11.29 7.30 0.64
N GLY A 102 10.38 6.80 -0.19
CA GLY A 102 10.51 6.81 -1.65
C GLY A 102 10.11 8.12 -2.33
N GLY A 103 9.27 8.92 -1.70
CA GLY A 103 8.60 10.06 -2.32
C GLY A 103 7.54 9.61 -3.34
N ILE A 104 6.74 8.58 -3.00
CA ILE A 104 5.71 8.00 -3.87
C ILE A 104 4.36 8.59 -3.48
N GLY A 105 3.77 9.40 -4.34
CA GLY A 105 2.51 10.12 -4.08
C GLY A 105 2.60 11.21 -3.00
N VAL A 106 3.79 11.46 -2.46
CA VAL A 106 4.07 12.44 -1.40
C VAL A 106 5.54 12.88 -1.46
N ASN A 107 5.87 14.03 -0.95
CA ASN A 107 7.26 14.45 -0.80
C ASN A 107 7.98 13.55 0.25
N LYS A 108 9.28 13.28 -0.02
CA LYS A 108 10.10 12.51 0.93
C LYS A 108 10.18 13.18 2.28
N ASP A 109 9.92 12.42 3.33
CA ASP A 109 10.05 12.85 4.73
C ASP A 109 10.39 11.65 5.61
N LEU A 110 11.64 11.56 6.04
CA LEU A 110 12.11 10.45 6.87
C LEU A 110 11.54 10.51 8.30
N GLY A 111 11.21 11.70 8.80
CA GLY A 111 10.56 11.86 10.10
C GLY A 111 9.14 11.30 10.11
N GLU A 112 8.35 11.57 9.06
CA GLU A 112 7.03 10.95 8.89
C GLU A 112 7.16 9.45 8.60
N ALA A 113 8.13 9.03 7.78
CA ALA A 113 8.40 7.63 7.54
C ALA A 113 8.64 6.86 8.85
N LYS A 114 9.48 7.39 9.73
CA LYS A 114 9.76 6.84 11.06
C LYS A 114 8.48 6.62 11.84
N LYS A 115 7.65 7.65 12.01
CA LYS A 115 6.39 7.59 12.77
C LYS A 115 5.45 6.50 12.26
N TRP A 116 5.29 6.41 10.94
CA TRP A 116 4.38 5.43 10.33
C TRP A 116 4.91 4.00 10.41
N LEU A 117 6.21 3.79 10.21
CA LEU A 117 6.82 2.48 10.38
C LEU A 117 6.79 2.00 11.82
N GLU A 118 6.98 2.88 12.82
CA GLU A 118 6.83 2.53 14.24
C GLU A 118 5.41 2.03 14.57
N LYS A 119 4.36 2.66 13.99
CA LYS A 119 2.98 2.17 14.12
C LYS A 119 2.83 0.75 13.51
N ALA A 120 3.38 0.52 12.33
CA ALA A 120 3.32 -0.78 11.68
C ALA A 120 4.11 -1.85 12.44
N ILE A 121 5.28 -1.51 13.01
CA ILE A 121 6.11 -2.39 13.85
C ILE A 121 5.33 -2.85 15.09
N ASN A 122 4.61 -1.94 15.72
CA ASN A 122 3.85 -2.21 16.93
C ASN A 122 2.46 -2.83 16.68
N SER A 123 2.15 -3.19 15.43
CA SER A 123 0.89 -3.81 15.07
C SER A 123 0.86 -5.30 15.41
N THR A 124 -0.36 -5.85 15.56
CA THR A 124 -0.58 -7.29 15.72
C THR A 124 -0.39 -8.11 14.42
N TYR A 125 -0.16 -7.43 13.31
CA TYR A 125 0.11 -8.07 12.01
C TYR A 125 1.59 -8.43 11.90
N GLU A 126 1.98 -9.59 12.42
CA GLU A 126 3.37 -10.04 12.52
C GLU A 126 4.18 -9.87 11.22
N LYS A 127 3.57 -10.23 10.08
CA LYS A 127 4.19 -10.08 8.77
C LYS A 127 4.60 -8.63 8.46
N TYR A 128 3.71 -7.67 8.73
CA TYR A 128 3.97 -6.26 8.46
C TYR A 128 4.87 -5.63 9.52
N SER A 129 4.75 -6.05 10.77
CA SER A 129 5.66 -5.66 11.84
C SER A 129 7.10 -6.02 11.50
N LYS A 130 7.35 -7.24 10.99
CA LYS A 130 8.67 -7.71 10.59
C LYS A 130 9.26 -6.88 9.43
N VAL A 131 8.52 -6.75 8.32
CA VAL A 131 9.01 -5.99 7.15
C VAL A 131 9.15 -4.49 7.45
N ALA A 132 8.29 -3.92 8.30
CA ALA A 132 8.43 -2.54 8.73
C ALA A 132 9.72 -2.33 9.55
N LYS A 133 10.06 -3.27 10.43
CA LYS A 133 11.30 -3.24 11.18
C LYS A 133 12.54 -3.36 10.29
N GLU A 134 12.50 -4.23 9.29
CA GLU A 134 13.57 -4.36 8.30
C GLU A 134 13.76 -3.04 7.52
N LEU A 135 12.68 -2.43 7.04
CA LEU A 135 12.72 -1.16 6.30
C LEU A 135 13.21 0.00 7.19
N TYR A 136 12.76 0.04 8.44
CA TYR A 136 13.18 1.02 9.45
C TYR A 136 14.68 0.97 9.69
N THR A 137 15.23 -0.23 9.91
CA THR A 137 16.66 -0.45 10.13
C THR A 137 17.49 -0.14 8.89
N LEU A 138 17.02 -0.57 7.70
CA LEU A 138 17.72 -0.36 6.43
C LEU A 138 17.89 1.13 6.09
N ASN A 139 16.96 1.97 6.52
CA ASN A 139 17.00 3.42 6.28
C ASN A 139 17.56 4.20 7.48
N GLU A 140 18.13 3.51 8.47
CA GLU A 140 18.79 4.11 9.65
C GLU A 140 17.88 5.11 10.39
N LEU A 141 16.56 4.84 10.44
CA LEU A 141 15.58 5.75 11.03
C LEU A 141 15.70 5.87 12.56
N ASP A 142 16.44 4.98 13.20
CA ASP A 142 16.82 5.05 14.60
C ASP A 142 17.81 6.20 14.91
N LYS A 143 18.46 6.73 13.85
CA LYS A 143 19.47 7.78 13.97
C LYS A 143 18.92 9.21 13.79
N ILE A 144 17.63 9.35 13.53
CA ILE A 144 16.97 10.66 13.33
C ILE A 144 15.93 10.97 14.39
#